data_00c36069f69fb7a179e755852f6f88ef
#
_entry.id   00c36069f69fb7a179e755852f6f88ef
#
_cell.length_a   1.000
_cell.length_b   1.000
_cell.length_c   1.000
_cell.angle_alpha   90.00
_cell.angle_beta   90.00
_cell.angle_gamma   90.00
#
_symmetry.space_group_name_H-M   'P 1'
#
loop_
_entity.id
_entity.type
_entity.pdbx_description
1 polymer ?
#
loop_
_entity_poly.entity_id
_entity_poly.type
_entity_poly.pdbx_seq_one_letter_code
_entity_poly.pdbx_strand_id
1 'polypeptide(L)'
;MDRKNDIRDFLISRRAKISPEQAGIPSYGELRRVPGLRREEVAQLAGVSADYYTRLERGSLRGVSDSVLEAVASALQLDDAERAHLMDLARTSKTPARRMARRPPQQRVRPGVLRLLDGMTGVAAMVQNGRSDVLAANPLGRALYGPVFTFAEPPAPDAPRRLPNQARYIFLDPGAADFYPDWRAIAATTVAMLRLEAGRNPHDRALNELVGELTTRSGLFAALWAGHDVRIHTTGTKRFHHPVAGDLSLQYETLDLPGDEGQTLFTFTAEPGSASENALAFLASWAASPPDTATAGGPAGGSTVPETRPRAQPGTHTPGKTEPTHD
;
A
#
# COMPACT_ATOMS: atom_id res chain seq x y z
N MET A 1 -10.33 -0.04 -17.30
CA MET A 1 -9.86 1.32 -17.63
C MET A 1 -9.77 1.48 -19.12
N ASP A 2 -10.22 2.62 -19.66
CA ASP A 2 -10.11 2.92 -21.08
C ASP A 2 -8.79 3.66 -21.34
N ARG A 3 -7.82 2.97 -21.94
CA ARG A 3 -6.46 3.48 -22.21
C ARG A 3 -6.40 4.82 -22.93
N LYS A 4 -7.36 5.05 -23.83
CA LYS A 4 -7.42 6.34 -24.56
C LYS A 4 -7.75 7.47 -23.61
N ASN A 5 -8.60 7.21 -22.65
CA ASN A 5 -8.96 8.18 -21.63
C ASN A 5 -7.80 8.41 -20.65
N ASP A 6 -7.08 7.36 -20.25
CA ASP A 6 -5.94 7.50 -19.32
C ASP A 6 -4.83 8.40 -19.90
N ILE A 7 -4.45 8.18 -21.18
CA ILE A 7 -3.45 9.02 -21.87
C ILE A 7 -3.95 10.45 -22.04
N ARG A 8 -5.20 10.59 -22.49
CA ARG A 8 -5.83 11.90 -22.68
C ARG A 8 -5.82 12.70 -21.40
N ASP A 9 -6.31 12.10 -20.33
CA ASP A 9 -6.46 12.77 -19.03
C ASP A 9 -5.10 13.08 -18.41
N PHE A 10 -4.11 12.20 -18.57
CA PHE A 10 -2.73 12.45 -18.17
C PHE A 10 -2.16 13.68 -18.90
N LEU A 11 -2.17 13.69 -20.24
CA LEU A 11 -1.59 14.80 -21.02
C LEU A 11 -2.31 16.12 -20.78
N ILE A 12 -3.64 16.11 -20.66
CA ILE A 12 -4.43 17.31 -20.31
C ILE A 12 -4.03 17.83 -18.94
N SER A 13 -3.91 16.94 -17.93
CA SER A 13 -3.54 17.34 -16.58
C SER A 13 -2.14 17.96 -16.53
N ARG A 14 -1.16 17.38 -17.26
CA ARG A 14 0.22 17.90 -17.30
C ARG A 14 0.28 19.25 -18.00
N ARG A 15 -0.39 19.39 -19.15
CA ARG A 15 -0.48 20.65 -19.88
C ARG A 15 -1.12 21.77 -19.06
N ALA A 16 -2.10 21.45 -18.24
CA ALA A 16 -2.78 22.42 -17.38
C ALA A 16 -1.91 22.93 -16.21
N LYS A 17 -0.86 22.18 -15.81
CA LYS A 17 0.02 22.52 -14.67
C LYS A 17 1.15 23.49 -15.01
N ILE A 18 1.53 23.61 -16.27
CA ILE A 18 2.67 24.42 -16.70
C ILE A 18 2.15 25.75 -17.22
N SER A 19 2.60 26.85 -16.61
CA SER A 19 2.31 28.17 -17.14
C SER A 19 3.17 28.48 -18.37
N PRO A 20 2.75 29.39 -19.27
CA PRO A 20 3.55 29.82 -20.40
C PRO A 20 4.92 30.37 -19.99
N GLU A 21 4.96 31.13 -18.90
CA GLU A 21 6.19 31.71 -18.36
C GLU A 21 7.18 30.62 -17.94
N GLN A 22 6.70 29.55 -17.28
CA GLN A 22 7.53 28.39 -16.92
C GLN A 22 8.07 27.67 -18.16
N ALA A 23 7.29 27.68 -19.26
CA ALA A 23 7.69 27.07 -20.53
C ALA A 23 8.53 28.01 -21.40
N GLY A 24 8.87 29.22 -20.92
CA GLY A 24 9.65 30.21 -21.67
C GLY A 24 8.88 30.86 -22.82
N ILE A 25 7.54 30.81 -22.80
CA ILE A 25 6.70 31.46 -23.82
C ILE A 25 6.33 32.85 -23.33
N PRO A 26 6.65 33.92 -24.11
CA PRO A 26 6.28 35.28 -23.75
C PRO A 26 4.78 35.46 -23.63
N SER A 27 4.34 36.04 -22.50
CA SER A 27 2.93 36.37 -22.27
C SER A 27 2.59 37.72 -22.92
N TYR A 28 2.08 37.72 -24.11
CA TYR A 28 1.62 38.94 -24.77
C TYR A 28 0.16 39.25 -24.38
N GLY A 29 -0.07 39.82 -23.23
CA GLY A 29 -1.28 40.56 -22.85
C GLY A 29 -2.67 40.06 -23.25
N GLU A 30 -2.82 38.93 -23.91
CA GLU A 30 -4.10 38.34 -24.30
C GLU A 30 -4.79 37.68 -23.11
N LEU A 31 -6.09 37.91 -22.97
CA LEU A 31 -6.96 37.20 -22.03
C LEU A 31 -6.92 35.70 -22.31
N ARG A 32 -6.11 34.98 -21.53
CA ARG A 32 -5.99 33.52 -21.64
C ARG A 32 -7.24 32.85 -21.06
N ARG A 33 -7.88 31.97 -21.85
CA ARG A 33 -9.02 31.17 -21.41
C ARG A 33 -8.59 29.94 -20.55
N VAL A 34 -7.32 29.59 -20.55
CA VAL A 34 -6.75 28.47 -19.81
C VAL A 34 -5.50 28.92 -19.07
N PRO A 35 -5.34 28.53 -17.80
CA PRO A 35 -4.17 28.92 -16.99
C PRO A 35 -2.87 28.24 -17.45
N GLY A 36 -2.98 27.04 -18.03
CA GLY A 36 -1.83 26.28 -18.53
C GLY A 36 -1.51 26.52 -20.00
N LEU A 37 -0.63 25.70 -20.55
CA LEU A 37 -0.25 25.75 -21.96
C LEU A 37 -1.42 25.46 -22.90
N ARG A 38 -1.47 26.12 -24.05
CA ARG A 38 -2.36 25.79 -25.18
C ARG A 38 -1.77 24.57 -25.93
N ARG A 39 -2.60 23.85 -26.70
CA ARG A 39 -2.14 22.70 -27.53
C ARG A 39 -1.10 23.10 -28.56
N GLU A 40 -1.31 24.27 -29.19
CA GLU A 40 -0.39 24.82 -30.15
C GLU A 40 0.99 25.15 -29.53
N GLU A 41 0.99 25.64 -28.29
CA GLU A 41 2.22 25.96 -27.56
C GLU A 41 3.02 24.68 -27.23
N VAL A 42 2.35 23.61 -26.75
CA VAL A 42 3.00 22.31 -26.55
C VAL A 42 3.53 21.73 -27.86
N ALA A 43 2.73 21.79 -28.92
CA ALA A 43 3.13 21.32 -30.24
C ALA A 43 4.38 22.05 -30.76
N GLN A 44 4.43 23.37 -30.62
CA GLN A 44 5.58 24.21 -30.98
C GLN A 44 6.83 23.80 -30.16
N LEU A 45 6.71 23.68 -28.84
CA LEU A 45 7.80 23.27 -27.96
C LEU A 45 8.32 21.86 -28.26
N ALA A 46 7.42 20.95 -28.63
CA ALA A 46 7.75 19.57 -28.96
C ALA A 46 8.21 19.40 -30.43
N GLY A 47 8.20 20.44 -31.26
CA GLY A 47 8.58 20.36 -32.67
C GLY A 47 7.64 19.51 -33.52
N VAL A 48 6.34 19.46 -33.19
CA VAL A 48 5.30 18.70 -33.92
C VAL A 48 4.18 19.63 -34.39
N SER A 49 3.32 19.18 -35.32
CA SER A 49 2.15 19.95 -35.68
C SER A 49 1.09 19.97 -34.59
N ALA A 50 0.30 21.05 -34.50
CA ALA A 50 -0.82 21.16 -33.54
C ALA A 50 -1.85 20.04 -33.71
N ASP A 51 -2.12 19.61 -34.94
CA ASP A 51 -3.00 18.48 -35.25
C ASP A 51 -2.39 17.15 -34.76
N TYR A 52 -1.08 16.97 -34.89
CA TYR A 52 -0.39 15.80 -34.40
C TYR A 52 -0.50 15.69 -32.87
N TYR A 53 -0.18 16.79 -32.15
CA TYR A 53 -0.31 16.83 -30.70
C TYR A 53 -1.77 16.63 -30.26
N THR A 54 -2.73 17.24 -30.96
CA THR A 54 -4.16 17.05 -30.67
C THR A 54 -4.60 15.60 -30.78
N ARG A 55 -4.12 14.86 -31.80
CA ARG A 55 -4.39 13.43 -31.94
C ARG A 55 -3.75 12.62 -30.82
N LEU A 56 -2.52 12.97 -30.44
CA LEU A 56 -1.79 12.34 -29.36
C LEU A 56 -2.52 12.57 -28.02
N GLU A 57 -2.90 13.80 -27.70
CA GLU A 57 -3.68 14.15 -26.51
C GLU A 57 -5.06 13.45 -26.49
N ARG A 58 -5.65 13.12 -27.63
CA ARG A 58 -6.88 12.31 -27.71
C ARG A 58 -6.66 10.81 -27.55
N GLY A 59 -5.45 10.38 -27.19
CA GLY A 59 -5.09 8.98 -26.92
C GLY A 59 -4.71 8.16 -28.16
N SER A 60 -4.41 8.79 -29.29
CA SER A 60 -3.95 8.11 -30.49
C SER A 60 -2.42 7.99 -30.49
N LEU A 61 -1.89 6.92 -29.85
CA LEU A 61 -0.45 6.63 -29.80
C LEU A 61 0.04 5.64 -30.85
N ARG A 62 -0.82 5.22 -31.78
CA ARG A 62 -0.40 4.33 -32.87
C ARG A 62 0.60 5.03 -33.78
N GLY A 63 1.80 4.42 -33.94
CA GLY A 63 2.85 4.94 -34.81
C GLY A 63 3.61 6.14 -34.26
N VAL A 64 3.40 6.52 -33.01
CA VAL A 64 4.20 7.56 -32.34
C VAL A 64 5.58 6.99 -32.01
N SER A 65 6.65 7.69 -32.43
CA SER A 65 8.02 7.30 -32.11
C SER A 65 8.38 7.70 -30.67
N ASP A 66 9.35 6.99 -30.09
CA ASP A 66 9.83 7.30 -28.75
C ASP A 66 10.47 8.70 -28.71
N SER A 67 11.09 9.17 -29.80
CA SER A 67 11.64 10.53 -29.91
C SER A 67 10.58 11.62 -29.82
N VAL A 68 9.39 11.41 -30.39
CA VAL A 68 8.27 12.36 -30.26
C VAL A 68 7.73 12.35 -28.83
N LEU A 69 7.63 11.18 -28.21
CA LEU A 69 7.19 11.09 -26.80
C LEU A 69 8.17 11.80 -25.87
N GLU A 70 9.49 11.68 -26.10
CA GLU A 70 10.53 12.42 -25.38
C GLU A 70 10.41 13.93 -25.61
N ALA A 71 10.18 14.38 -26.83
CA ALA A 71 9.99 15.81 -27.14
C ALA A 71 8.75 16.36 -26.41
N VAL A 72 7.63 15.61 -26.40
CA VAL A 72 6.42 15.99 -25.65
C VAL A 72 6.66 15.98 -24.15
N ALA A 73 7.39 14.98 -23.62
CA ALA A 73 7.76 14.93 -22.21
C ALA A 73 8.59 16.13 -21.79
N SER A 74 9.54 16.54 -22.63
CA SER A 74 10.37 17.74 -22.40
C SER A 74 9.55 19.03 -22.50
N ALA A 75 8.67 19.16 -23.49
CA ALA A 75 7.77 20.31 -23.66
C ALA A 75 6.82 20.47 -22.46
N LEU A 76 6.37 19.36 -21.88
CA LEU A 76 5.52 19.32 -20.68
C LEU A 76 6.34 19.28 -19.38
N GLN A 77 7.66 19.44 -19.42
CA GLN A 77 8.56 19.44 -18.25
C GLN A 77 8.28 18.27 -17.30
N LEU A 78 8.01 17.07 -17.86
CA LEU A 78 7.71 15.90 -17.09
C LEU A 78 8.94 15.46 -16.27
N ASP A 79 8.72 15.15 -15.01
CA ASP A 79 9.73 14.48 -14.19
C ASP A 79 9.98 13.03 -14.65
N ASP A 80 10.96 12.36 -14.06
CA ASP A 80 11.33 10.98 -14.46
C ASP A 80 10.19 9.98 -14.28
N ALA A 81 9.35 10.14 -13.24
CA ALA A 81 8.20 9.29 -12.99
C ALA A 81 7.11 9.51 -14.04
N GLU A 82 6.81 10.76 -14.34
CA GLU A 82 5.82 11.19 -15.33
C GLU A 82 6.24 10.77 -16.73
N ARG A 83 7.53 10.92 -17.05
CA ARG A 83 8.14 10.47 -18.31
C ARG A 83 8.04 8.95 -18.47
N ALA A 84 8.44 8.19 -17.45
CA ALA A 84 8.32 6.74 -17.45
C ALA A 84 6.85 6.30 -17.65
N HIS A 85 5.92 6.96 -16.95
CA HIS A 85 4.49 6.69 -17.09
C HIS A 85 3.96 6.94 -18.51
N LEU A 86 4.35 8.03 -19.15
CA LEU A 86 3.99 8.33 -20.55
C LEU A 86 4.49 7.23 -21.49
N MET A 87 5.74 6.77 -21.30
CA MET A 87 6.32 5.69 -22.10
C MET A 87 5.60 4.36 -21.87
N ASP A 88 5.22 4.04 -20.61
CA ASP A 88 4.47 2.84 -20.27
C ASP A 88 3.07 2.83 -20.91
N LEU A 89 2.35 3.94 -20.84
CA LEU A 89 1.07 4.12 -21.53
C LEU A 89 1.21 3.93 -23.05
N ALA A 90 2.29 4.43 -23.65
CA ALA A 90 2.55 4.28 -25.08
C ALA A 90 2.89 2.83 -25.45
N ARG A 91 3.74 2.15 -24.70
CA ARG A 91 4.11 0.73 -24.89
C ARG A 91 2.89 -0.19 -24.80
N THR A 92 2.08 0.00 -23.76
CA THR A 92 0.88 -0.80 -23.56
C THR A 92 -0.17 -0.59 -24.65
N SER A 93 -0.21 0.61 -25.28
CA SER A 93 -1.12 0.89 -26.40
C SER A 93 -0.73 0.14 -27.69
N LYS A 94 0.55 -0.21 -27.87
CA LYS A 94 1.07 -0.94 -29.04
C LYS A 94 0.87 -2.46 -28.92
N THR A 95 0.59 -3.00 -27.72
CA THR A 95 0.51 -4.44 -27.47
C THR A 95 -0.94 -4.96 -27.60
N PRO A 96 -1.20 -5.99 -28.45
CA PRO A 96 -2.54 -6.57 -28.56
C PRO A 96 -3.00 -7.20 -27.25
N ALA A 97 -4.25 -6.91 -26.84
CA ALA A 97 -4.85 -7.41 -25.59
C ALA A 97 -4.79 -8.94 -25.41
N ARG A 98 -4.73 -9.70 -26.52
CA ARG A 98 -4.68 -11.17 -26.52
C ARG A 98 -3.39 -11.78 -25.96
N ARG A 99 -2.27 -11.02 -25.91
CA ARG A 99 -0.99 -11.50 -25.33
C ARG A 99 -0.90 -11.28 -23.82
N MET A 100 -1.75 -10.44 -23.22
CA MET A 100 -1.69 -10.03 -21.82
C MET A 100 -2.71 -10.73 -20.91
N ALA A 101 -3.54 -11.64 -21.46
CA ALA A 101 -4.60 -12.36 -20.70
C ALA A 101 -4.05 -13.50 -19.82
N ARG A 102 -2.74 -13.57 -19.59
CA ARG A 102 -2.18 -14.53 -18.63
C ARG A 102 -2.49 -14.01 -17.22
N ARG A 103 -3.25 -14.80 -16.45
CA ARG A 103 -3.47 -14.52 -15.01
C ARG A 103 -2.09 -14.25 -14.39
N PRO A 104 -1.88 -13.08 -13.75
CA PRO A 104 -0.59 -12.84 -13.12
C PRO A 104 -0.31 -13.99 -12.16
N PRO A 105 0.90 -14.56 -12.18
CA PRO A 105 1.25 -15.62 -11.23
C PRO A 105 1.04 -15.08 -9.82
N GLN A 106 0.60 -15.96 -8.93
CA GLN A 106 0.49 -15.61 -7.51
C GLN A 106 1.87 -15.12 -7.07
N GLN A 107 1.97 -13.84 -6.78
CA GLN A 107 3.25 -13.22 -6.43
C GLN A 107 3.70 -13.79 -5.08
N ARG A 108 4.69 -14.67 -5.12
CA ARG A 108 5.34 -15.25 -3.94
C ARG A 108 6.72 -14.65 -3.82
N VAL A 109 7.09 -14.27 -2.60
CA VAL A 109 8.46 -13.82 -2.32
C VAL A 109 9.41 -15.01 -2.37
N ARG A 110 10.51 -14.87 -3.08
CA ARG A 110 11.53 -15.92 -3.23
C ARG A 110 12.14 -16.32 -1.88
N PRO A 111 12.49 -17.60 -1.67
CA PRO A 111 13.12 -18.06 -0.42
C PRO A 111 14.39 -17.29 -0.04
N GLY A 112 15.18 -16.84 -1.03
CA GLY A 112 16.37 -16.02 -0.79
C GLY A 112 16.03 -14.66 -0.19
N VAL A 113 14.96 -14.00 -0.67
CA VAL A 113 14.49 -12.72 -0.13
C VAL A 113 13.88 -12.89 1.26
N LEU A 114 13.17 -14.01 1.51
CA LEU A 114 12.67 -14.32 2.87
C LEU A 114 13.82 -14.46 3.88
N ARG A 115 14.89 -15.20 3.52
CA ARG A 115 16.08 -15.32 4.38
C ARG A 115 16.78 -13.98 4.61
N LEU A 116 16.78 -13.07 3.59
CA LEU A 116 17.29 -11.72 3.77
C LEU A 116 16.45 -10.94 4.77
N LEU A 117 15.13 -10.99 4.65
CA LEU A 117 14.21 -10.36 5.63
C LEU A 117 14.44 -10.88 7.03
N ASP A 118 14.57 -12.19 7.21
CA ASP A 118 14.81 -12.83 8.52
C ASP A 118 16.14 -12.40 9.14
N GLY A 119 17.16 -12.10 8.30
CA GLY A 119 18.46 -11.59 8.75
C GLY A 119 18.46 -10.10 9.15
N MET A 120 17.43 -9.35 8.79
CA MET A 120 17.31 -7.91 9.12
C MET A 120 16.68 -7.70 10.50
N THR A 121 17.42 -7.90 11.57
CA THR A 121 16.89 -7.84 12.95
C THR A 121 16.71 -6.44 13.48
N GLY A 122 17.55 -5.47 13.07
CA GLY A 122 17.50 -4.07 13.49
C GLY A 122 16.83 -3.12 12.50
N VAL A 123 16.30 -3.65 11.39
CA VAL A 123 15.67 -2.88 10.32
C VAL A 123 14.25 -3.38 10.13
N ALA A 124 13.26 -2.52 10.21
CA ALA A 124 11.91 -2.90 9.84
C ALA A 124 11.83 -3.05 8.31
N ALA A 125 11.43 -4.23 7.83
CA ALA A 125 11.47 -4.51 6.40
C ALA A 125 10.24 -5.29 5.93
N MET A 126 9.78 -4.98 4.70
CA MET A 126 8.68 -5.69 4.06
C MET A 126 8.81 -5.70 2.55
N VAL A 127 8.26 -6.71 1.91
CA VAL A 127 8.09 -6.79 0.45
C VAL A 127 6.65 -6.48 0.11
N GLN A 128 6.46 -5.52 -0.78
CA GLN A 128 5.16 -5.15 -1.33
C GLN A 128 5.12 -5.37 -2.85
N ASN A 129 3.93 -5.51 -3.39
CA ASN A 129 3.71 -5.47 -4.83
C ASN A 129 3.17 -4.10 -5.26
N GLY A 130 3.05 -3.87 -6.58
CA GLY A 130 2.54 -2.62 -7.15
C GLY A 130 1.09 -2.27 -6.77
N ARG A 131 0.33 -3.22 -6.18
CA ARG A 131 -1.02 -2.98 -5.63
C ARG A 131 -1.00 -2.60 -4.15
N SER A 132 0.18 -2.40 -3.56
CA SER A 132 0.38 -2.17 -2.12
C SER A 132 -0.03 -3.35 -1.23
N ASP A 133 -0.10 -4.59 -1.77
CA ASP A 133 -0.24 -5.78 -0.94
C ASP A 133 1.09 -6.11 -0.27
N VAL A 134 1.08 -6.36 1.04
CA VAL A 134 2.26 -6.82 1.78
C VAL A 134 2.40 -8.33 1.58
N LEU A 135 3.41 -8.75 0.82
CA LEU A 135 3.68 -10.14 0.49
C LEU A 135 4.46 -10.87 1.58
N ALA A 136 5.39 -10.17 2.21
CA ALA A 136 6.18 -10.64 3.36
C ALA A 136 6.66 -9.45 4.18
N ALA A 137 6.93 -9.69 5.47
CA ALA A 137 7.59 -8.73 6.35
C ALA A 137 8.37 -9.49 7.42
N ASN A 138 9.50 -8.91 7.87
CA ASN A 138 10.21 -9.42 9.04
C ASN A 138 9.42 -9.10 10.34
N PRO A 139 9.80 -9.66 11.50
CA PRO A 139 9.10 -9.40 12.76
C PRO A 139 8.96 -7.92 13.09
N LEU A 140 10.04 -7.14 12.93
CA LEU A 140 10.02 -5.70 13.20
C LEU A 140 9.15 -4.93 12.21
N GLY A 141 9.15 -5.30 10.92
CA GLY A 141 8.26 -4.73 9.90
C GLY A 141 6.80 -5.03 10.18
N ARG A 142 6.49 -6.25 10.66
CA ARG A 142 5.13 -6.60 11.13
C ARG A 142 4.71 -5.76 12.32
N ALA A 143 5.60 -5.58 13.28
CA ALA A 143 5.33 -4.77 14.46
C ALA A 143 5.10 -3.30 14.07
N LEU A 144 6.00 -2.70 13.27
CA LEU A 144 5.89 -1.32 12.81
C LEU A 144 4.57 -1.06 12.05
N TYR A 145 4.13 -2.00 11.22
CA TYR A 145 2.90 -1.90 10.46
C TYR A 145 1.73 -2.67 11.10
N GLY A 146 1.80 -2.92 12.40
CA GLY A 146 0.76 -3.65 13.17
C GLY A 146 -0.66 -3.26 12.82
N PRO A 147 -1.03 -1.97 12.79
CA PRO A 147 -2.38 -1.54 12.40
C PRO A 147 -2.81 -2.00 11.01
N VAL A 148 -1.90 -2.03 10.03
CA VAL A 148 -2.21 -2.52 8.65
C VAL A 148 -2.49 -4.02 8.65
N PHE A 149 -1.76 -4.80 9.46
CA PHE A 149 -1.97 -6.23 9.58
C PHE A 149 -3.28 -6.54 10.32
N THR A 150 -3.56 -5.84 11.42
CA THR A 150 -4.83 -5.97 12.17
C THR A 150 -6.04 -5.61 11.31
N PHE A 151 -5.95 -4.53 10.52
CA PHE A 151 -7.02 -4.14 9.58
C PHE A 151 -7.33 -5.23 8.53
N ALA A 152 -6.33 -6.04 8.16
CA ALA A 152 -6.48 -7.12 7.18
C ALA A 152 -7.01 -8.41 7.79
N GLU A 153 -7.09 -8.54 9.12
CA GLU A 153 -7.63 -9.71 9.78
C GLU A 153 -9.11 -9.91 9.41
N PRO A 154 -9.52 -11.12 9.11
CA PRO A 154 -10.91 -11.38 8.76
C PRO A 154 -11.81 -11.12 9.98
N PRO A 155 -13.01 -10.55 9.76
CA PRO A 155 -13.95 -10.24 10.84
C PRO A 155 -14.52 -11.50 11.52
N ALA A 156 -14.37 -12.68 10.89
CA ALA A 156 -14.76 -13.99 11.41
C ALA A 156 -13.74 -15.05 10.97
N PRO A 157 -13.57 -16.16 11.74
CA PRO A 157 -12.57 -17.18 11.46
C PRO A 157 -12.69 -17.87 10.09
N ASP A 158 -13.89 -17.95 9.54
CA ASP A 158 -14.26 -18.57 8.26
C ASP A 158 -14.26 -17.57 7.08
N ALA A 159 -14.10 -16.27 7.37
CA ALA A 159 -14.01 -15.27 6.30
C ALA A 159 -12.70 -15.41 5.51
N PRO A 160 -12.70 -15.17 4.20
CA PRO A 160 -11.50 -15.31 3.37
C PRO A 160 -10.42 -14.35 3.83
N ARG A 161 -9.23 -14.90 4.13
CA ARG A 161 -8.05 -14.09 4.45
C ARG A 161 -7.59 -13.30 3.22
N ARG A 162 -7.44 -12.00 3.40
CA ARG A 162 -6.83 -11.11 2.41
C ARG A 162 -5.40 -10.79 2.82
N LEU A 163 -4.55 -10.51 1.83
CA LEU A 163 -3.24 -9.95 2.13
C LEU A 163 -3.43 -8.57 2.77
N PRO A 164 -2.60 -8.22 3.77
CA PRO A 164 -2.54 -6.86 4.26
C PRO A 164 -2.26 -5.92 3.10
N ASN A 165 -3.04 -4.86 2.98
CA ASN A 165 -2.94 -3.93 1.87
C ASN A 165 -2.87 -2.50 2.39
N GLN A 166 -1.75 -1.84 2.16
CA GLN A 166 -1.49 -0.50 2.70
C GLN A 166 -2.45 0.55 2.13
N ALA A 167 -2.83 0.43 0.85
CA ALA A 167 -3.76 1.38 0.24
C ALA A 167 -5.16 1.26 0.87
N ARG A 168 -5.65 0.04 1.10
CA ARG A 168 -6.93 -0.15 1.82
C ARG A 168 -6.89 0.45 3.22
N TYR A 169 -5.84 0.19 3.98
CA TYR A 169 -5.67 0.76 5.31
C TYR A 169 -5.73 2.29 5.27
N ILE A 170 -4.92 2.92 4.42
CA ILE A 170 -4.83 4.39 4.31
C ILE A 170 -6.18 5.04 3.99
N PHE A 171 -7.00 4.42 3.15
CA PHE A 171 -8.22 5.02 2.64
C PHE A 171 -9.51 4.54 3.30
N LEU A 172 -9.50 3.39 3.97
CA LEU A 172 -10.70 2.76 4.49
C LEU A 172 -10.70 2.58 6.02
N ASP A 173 -9.54 2.66 6.68
CA ASP A 173 -9.45 2.60 8.13
C ASP A 173 -9.50 4.02 8.73
N PRO A 174 -10.42 4.31 9.66
CA PRO A 174 -10.48 5.62 10.31
C PRO A 174 -9.23 5.95 11.15
N GLY A 175 -8.53 4.94 11.70
CA GLY A 175 -7.30 5.11 12.46
C GLY A 175 -6.06 5.45 11.62
N ALA A 176 -6.16 5.39 10.28
CA ALA A 176 -5.02 5.68 9.42
C ALA A 176 -4.51 7.12 9.55
N ALA A 177 -5.40 8.08 9.81
CA ALA A 177 -5.03 9.48 10.01
C ALA A 177 -4.31 9.72 11.34
N ASP A 178 -4.61 8.92 12.37
CA ASP A 178 -3.92 8.97 13.65
C ASP A 178 -2.56 8.27 13.57
N PHE A 179 -2.49 7.16 12.84
CA PHE A 179 -1.26 6.40 12.65
C PHE A 179 -0.21 7.13 11.80
N TYR A 180 -0.65 7.89 10.79
CA TYR A 180 0.23 8.66 9.91
C TYR A 180 0.04 10.17 10.13
N PRO A 181 0.92 10.87 10.86
CA PRO A 181 0.86 12.32 10.99
C PRO A 181 0.78 13.06 9.65
N ASP A 182 1.43 12.53 8.61
CA ASP A 182 1.42 13.06 7.25
C ASP A 182 0.40 12.34 6.34
N TRP A 183 -0.72 11.87 6.88
CA TRP A 183 -1.69 11.02 6.20
C TRP A 183 -2.09 11.51 4.80
N ARG A 184 -2.37 12.81 4.62
CA ARG A 184 -2.76 13.35 3.30
C ARG A 184 -1.65 13.22 2.25
N ALA A 185 -0.40 13.45 2.65
CA ALA A 185 0.76 13.31 1.75
C ALA A 185 1.00 11.83 1.40
N ILE A 186 0.87 10.93 2.37
CA ILE A 186 0.97 9.48 2.19
C ILE A 186 -0.15 8.97 1.27
N ALA A 187 -1.39 9.46 1.46
CA ALA A 187 -2.51 9.13 0.60
C ALA A 187 -2.26 9.55 -0.86
N ALA A 188 -1.79 10.79 -1.07
CA ALA A 188 -1.47 11.28 -2.41
C ALA A 188 -0.35 10.46 -3.07
N THR A 189 0.71 10.15 -2.33
CA THR A 189 1.81 9.29 -2.81
C THR A 189 1.32 7.89 -3.16
N THR A 190 0.47 7.29 -2.32
CA THR A 190 -0.08 5.95 -2.57
C THR A 190 -0.93 5.91 -3.85
N VAL A 191 -1.76 6.93 -4.08
CA VAL A 191 -2.53 7.04 -5.33
C VAL A 191 -1.61 7.16 -6.54
N ALA A 192 -0.56 7.99 -6.44
CA ALA A 192 0.39 8.19 -7.52
C ALA A 192 1.14 6.89 -7.88
N MET A 193 1.53 6.08 -6.89
CA MET A 193 2.15 4.76 -7.09
C MET A 193 1.17 3.77 -7.74
N LEU A 194 -0.08 3.70 -7.26
CA LEU A 194 -1.11 2.82 -7.86
C LEU A 194 -1.41 3.20 -9.31
N ARG A 195 -1.35 4.49 -9.63
CA ARG A 195 -1.54 4.97 -11.00
C ARG A 195 -0.38 4.58 -11.91
N LEU A 196 0.85 4.72 -11.42
CA LEU A 196 2.04 4.25 -12.14
C LEU A 196 1.93 2.75 -12.45
N GLU A 197 1.53 1.95 -11.48
CA GLU A 197 1.31 0.52 -11.65
C GLU A 197 0.18 0.22 -12.66
N ALA A 198 -0.92 0.97 -12.63
CA ALA A 198 -2.01 0.83 -13.58
C ALA A 198 -1.56 1.13 -15.03
N GLY A 199 -0.65 2.08 -15.22
CA GLY A 199 -0.02 2.36 -16.51
C GLY A 199 0.83 1.20 -17.01
N ARG A 200 1.62 0.58 -16.12
CA ARG A 200 2.46 -0.59 -16.42
C ARG A 200 1.63 -1.84 -16.69
N ASN A 201 0.61 -2.08 -15.86
CA ASN A 201 -0.18 -3.31 -15.83
C ASN A 201 -1.70 -3.03 -15.97
N PRO A 202 -2.17 -2.45 -17.10
CA PRO A 202 -3.57 -2.01 -17.26
C PRO A 202 -4.58 -3.17 -17.27
N HIS A 203 -4.12 -4.41 -17.42
CA HIS A 203 -4.93 -5.63 -17.42
C HIS A 203 -4.89 -6.40 -16.09
N ASP A 204 -4.22 -5.87 -15.08
CA ASP A 204 -4.26 -6.45 -13.73
C ASP A 204 -5.66 -6.28 -13.15
N ARG A 205 -6.40 -7.39 -13.13
CA ARG A 205 -7.77 -7.42 -12.64
C ARG A 205 -7.84 -7.05 -11.15
N ALA A 206 -6.89 -7.54 -10.35
CA ALA A 206 -6.89 -7.28 -8.91
C ALA A 206 -6.59 -5.79 -8.60
N LEU A 207 -5.72 -5.15 -9.40
CA LEU A 207 -5.51 -3.70 -9.31
C LEU A 207 -6.77 -2.93 -9.70
N ASN A 208 -7.44 -3.31 -10.78
CA ASN A 208 -8.67 -2.66 -11.22
C ASN A 208 -9.80 -2.82 -10.19
N GLU A 209 -9.92 -3.99 -9.55
CA GLU A 209 -10.85 -4.23 -8.46
C GLU A 209 -10.52 -3.37 -7.23
N LEU A 210 -9.24 -3.25 -6.85
CA LEU A 210 -8.78 -2.38 -5.76
C LEU A 210 -9.11 -0.91 -6.04
N VAL A 211 -8.77 -0.42 -7.23
CA VAL A 211 -9.06 0.98 -7.62
C VAL A 211 -10.57 1.24 -7.62
N GLY A 212 -11.38 0.30 -8.13
CA GLY A 212 -12.84 0.40 -8.09
C GLY A 212 -13.38 0.44 -6.67
N GLU A 213 -12.90 -0.44 -5.78
CA GLU A 213 -13.26 -0.46 -4.36
C GLU A 213 -12.94 0.88 -3.69
N LEU A 214 -11.70 1.37 -3.83
CA LEU A 214 -11.24 2.60 -3.20
C LEU A 214 -11.94 3.83 -3.75
N THR A 215 -12.20 3.90 -5.05
CA THR A 215 -12.95 5.00 -5.68
C THR A 215 -14.39 5.07 -5.16
N THR A 216 -15.02 3.92 -4.93
CA THR A 216 -16.40 3.87 -4.44
C THR A 216 -16.51 4.19 -2.95
N ARG A 217 -15.53 3.78 -2.14
CA ARG A 217 -15.59 3.85 -0.69
C ARG A 217 -14.88 5.06 -0.08
N SER A 218 -14.01 5.76 -0.84
CA SER A 218 -13.24 6.90 -0.36
C SER A 218 -13.32 8.08 -1.32
N GLY A 219 -14.01 9.14 -0.91
CA GLY A 219 -14.08 10.39 -1.68
C GLY A 219 -12.70 11.04 -1.87
N LEU A 220 -11.80 10.93 -0.88
CA LEU A 220 -10.43 11.40 -1.01
C LEU A 220 -9.67 10.62 -2.09
N PHE A 221 -9.81 9.28 -2.11
CA PHE A 221 -9.17 8.47 -3.16
C PHE A 221 -9.69 8.88 -4.53
N ALA A 222 -11.01 8.99 -4.69
CA ALA A 222 -11.63 9.39 -5.96
C ALA A 222 -11.11 10.75 -6.46
N ALA A 223 -11.00 11.75 -5.57
CA ALA A 223 -10.50 13.07 -5.89
C ALA A 223 -9.02 13.04 -6.31
N LEU A 224 -8.16 12.35 -5.54
CA LEU A 224 -6.74 12.20 -5.86
C LEU A 224 -6.54 11.38 -7.14
N TRP A 225 -7.32 10.33 -7.34
CA TRP A 225 -7.28 9.52 -8.55
C TRP A 225 -7.63 10.33 -9.81
N ALA A 226 -8.58 11.25 -9.73
CA ALA A 226 -8.93 12.14 -10.84
C ALA A 226 -7.82 13.16 -11.19
N GLY A 227 -6.88 13.43 -10.27
CA GLY A 227 -5.77 14.37 -10.49
C GLY A 227 -4.66 13.87 -11.42
N HIS A 228 -4.64 12.58 -11.78
CA HIS A 228 -3.66 11.95 -12.67
C HIS A 228 -2.19 12.15 -12.25
N ASP A 229 -1.92 12.36 -10.96
CA ASP A 229 -0.56 12.47 -10.45
C ASP A 229 0.12 11.11 -10.41
N VAL A 230 1.39 11.06 -10.78
CA VAL A 230 2.28 9.92 -10.66
C VAL A 230 3.54 10.35 -9.91
N ARG A 231 4.08 9.47 -9.09
CA ARG A 231 5.34 9.69 -8.36
C ARG A 231 6.07 8.38 -8.20
N ILE A 232 7.39 8.44 -8.33
CA ILE A 232 8.28 7.37 -7.86
C ILE A 232 8.67 7.74 -6.43
N HIS A 233 8.59 6.78 -5.52
CA HIS A 233 8.86 6.97 -4.10
C HIS A 233 9.93 5.98 -3.69
N THR A 234 11.19 6.41 -3.80
CA THR A 234 12.36 5.55 -3.61
C THR A 234 12.99 5.71 -2.24
N THR A 235 13.03 6.92 -1.71
CA THR A 235 13.67 7.25 -0.44
C THR A 235 12.97 8.45 0.21
N GLY A 236 13.12 8.60 1.51
CA GLY A 236 12.61 9.75 2.26
C GLY A 236 12.39 9.45 3.74
N THR A 237 11.70 10.36 4.42
CA THR A 237 11.34 10.21 5.83
C THR A 237 9.84 9.93 5.94
N LYS A 238 9.48 8.94 6.75
CA LYS A 238 8.10 8.60 7.06
C LYS A 238 7.87 8.70 8.56
N ARG A 239 6.86 9.46 8.95
CA ARG A 239 6.47 9.64 10.34
C ARG A 239 5.31 8.72 10.70
N PHE A 240 5.35 8.20 11.93
CA PHE A 240 4.33 7.33 12.49
C PHE A 240 3.96 7.80 13.89
N HIS A 241 2.71 7.74 14.24
CA HIS A 241 2.24 7.73 15.62
C HIS A 241 1.86 6.29 15.98
N HIS A 242 2.86 5.55 16.46
CA HIS A 242 2.71 4.11 16.65
C HIS A 242 2.05 3.79 18.00
N PRO A 243 1.01 2.93 18.06
CA PRO A 243 0.23 2.69 19.28
C PRO A 243 1.04 2.10 20.43
N VAL A 244 2.17 1.45 20.17
CA VAL A 244 3.04 0.82 21.19
C VAL A 244 4.32 1.62 21.39
N ALA A 245 4.93 2.12 20.31
CA ALA A 245 6.26 2.77 20.37
C ALA A 245 6.18 4.31 20.35
N GLY A 246 5.00 4.91 20.26
CA GLY A 246 4.81 6.36 20.19
C GLY A 246 5.26 6.95 18.85
N ASP A 247 5.79 8.16 18.88
CA ASP A 247 6.21 8.89 17.69
C ASP A 247 7.53 8.35 17.13
N LEU A 248 7.49 8.02 15.83
CA LEU A 248 8.65 7.53 15.08
C LEU A 248 8.84 8.38 13.82
N SER A 249 10.08 8.79 13.58
CA SER A 249 10.51 9.40 12.32
C SER A 249 11.58 8.51 11.71
N LEU A 250 11.23 7.75 10.66
CA LEU A 250 12.08 6.73 10.07
C LEU A 250 12.44 7.09 8.64
N GLN A 251 13.71 6.88 8.30
CA GLN A 251 14.17 6.91 6.92
C GLN A 251 13.71 5.61 6.24
N TYR A 252 13.15 5.72 5.05
CA TYR A 252 12.83 4.53 4.27
C TYR A 252 13.61 4.53 2.95
N GLU A 253 13.98 3.33 2.54
CA GLU A 253 14.56 3.04 1.23
C GLU A 253 13.74 1.96 0.54
N THR A 254 13.64 2.05 -0.78
CA THR A 254 12.98 1.05 -1.59
C THR A 254 13.97 0.44 -2.59
N LEU A 255 13.95 -0.88 -2.68
CA LEU A 255 14.78 -1.65 -3.59
C LEU A 255 13.88 -2.53 -4.44
N ASP A 256 13.88 -2.30 -5.74
CA ASP A 256 13.21 -3.19 -6.67
C ASP A 256 13.91 -4.56 -6.68
N LEU A 257 13.13 -5.63 -6.76
CA LEU A 257 13.66 -7.00 -6.77
C LEU A 257 13.80 -7.51 -8.21
N PRO A 258 15.00 -7.46 -8.81
CA PRO A 258 15.23 -7.96 -10.16
C PRO A 258 14.85 -9.45 -10.28
N GLY A 259 14.04 -9.78 -11.29
CA GLY A 259 13.54 -11.15 -11.51
C GLY A 259 12.22 -11.48 -10.78
N ASP A 260 11.71 -10.56 -9.94
CA ASP A 260 10.37 -10.63 -9.34
C ASP A 260 9.61 -9.37 -9.73
N GLU A 261 9.23 -9.26 -11.01
CA GLU A 261 8.59 -8.06 -11.55
C GLU A 261 7.42 -7.58 -10.67
N GLY A 262 7.45 -6.29 -10.34
CA GLY A 262 6.43 -5.63 -9.51
C GLY A 262 6.55 -5.92 -8.01
N GLN A 263 7.68 -6.48 -7.53
CA GLN A 263 7.98 -6.59 -6.10
C GLN A 263 9.06 -5.60 -5.71
N THR A 264 8.83 -4.90 -4.59
CA THR A 264 9.74 -3.92 -4.02
C THR A 264 9.96 -4.23 -2.55
N LEU A 265 11.20 -4.25 -2.11
CA LEU A 265 11.60 -4.32 -0.71
C LEU A 265 11.61 -2.91 -0.14
N PHE A 266 10.84 -2.69 0.91
CA PHE A 266 10.84 -1.48 1.73
C PHE A 266 11.60 -1.74 3.02
N THR A 267 12.52 -0.84 3.37
CA THR A 267 13.28 -0.87 4.61
C THR A 267 13.09 0.44 5.36
N PHE A 268 13.03 0.36 6.68
CA PHE A 268 12.87 1.52 7.56
C PHE A 268 13.94 1.50 8.64
N THR A 269 14.67 2.61 8.76
CA THR A 269 15.74 2.82 9.73
C THR A 269 15.55 4.13 10.48
N ALA A 270 16.04 4.22 11.68
CA ALA A 270 16.08 5.47 12.44
C ALA A 270 17.43 6.15 12.29
N GLU A 271 17.47 7.46 12.44
CA GLU A 271 18.71 8.22 12.54
C GLU A 271 19.46 7.79 13.81
N PRO A 272 20.76 7.44 13.71
CA PRO A 272 21.55 7.05 14.88
C PRO A 272 21.53 8.09 16.00
N GLY A 273 21.34 7.66 17.24
CA GLY A 273 21.24 8.51 18.42
C GLY A 273 19.91 9.21 18.61
N SER A 274 18.92 8.99 17.73
CA SER A 274 17.61 9.62 17.82
C SER A 274 16.67 8.92 18.81
N ALA A 275 15.62 9.64 19.25
CA ALA A 275 14.53 9.03 20.02
C ALA A 275 13.82 7.91 19.23
N SER A 276 13.77 8.04 17.90
CA SER A 276 13.18 7.04 17.02
C SER A 276 13.99 5.74 16.96
N GLU A 277 15.32 5.80 17.11
CA GLU A 277 16.16 4.61 17.21
C GLU A 277 15.82 3.80 18.47
N ASN A 278 15.71 4.49 19.63
CA ASN A 278 15.33 3.83 20.88
C ASN A 278 13.92 3.22 20.81
N ALA A 279 12.97 3.94 20.21
CA ALA A 279 11.60 3.48 20.03
C ALA A 279 11.52 2.28 19.05
N LEU A 280 12.33 2.29 17.99
CA LEU A 280 12.43 1.17 17.05
C LEU A 280 13.07 -0.07 17.68
N ALA A 281 14.13 0.11 18.52
CA ALA A 281 14.75 -0.96 19.29
C ALA A 281 13.79 -1.55 20.34
N PHE A 282 13.01 -0.70 21.01
CA PHE A 282 11.94 -1.15 21.91
C PHE A 282 10.91 -2.00 21.15
N LEU A 283 10.46 -1.54 19.99
CA LEU A 283 9.50 -2.26 19.15
C LEU A 283 10.06 -3.61 18.66
N ALA A 284 11.37 -3.68 18.36
CA ALA A 284 12.04 -4.92 17.99
C ALA A 284 12.03 -5.93 19.15
N SER A 285 12.32 -5.48 20.37
CA SER A 285 12.27 -6.31 21.56
C SER A 285 10.84 -6.79 21.87
N TRP A 286 9.86 -5.90 21.72
CA TRP A 286 8.45 -6.25 21.90
C TRP A 286 8.00 -7.29 20.87
N ALA A 287 8.40 -7.14 19.61
CA ALA A 287 8.06 -8.08 18.53
C ALA A 287 8.72 -9.46 18.69
N ALA A 288 9.85 -9.53 19.38
CA ALA A 288 10.56 -10.78 19.68
C ALA A 288 9.98 -11.53 20.88
N SER A 289 9.20 -10.85 21.75
CA SER A 289 8.55 -11.47 22.89
C SER A 289 7.38 -12.34 22.40
N PRO A 290 7.26 -13.60 22.85
CA PRO A 290 6.08 -14.39 22.51
C PRO A 290 4.84 -13.67 23.06
N PRO A 291 3.67 -13.74 22.35
CA PRO A 291 2.45 -13.20 22.88
C PRO A 291 2.18 -13.83 24.24
N ASP A 292 2.10 -13.00 25.29
CA ASP A 292 1.63 -13.47 26.59
C ASP A 292 0.30 -14.21 26.35
N THR A 293 0.34 -15.53 26.54
CA THR A 293 -0.87 -16.27 26.78
C THR A 293 -1.39 -15.75 28.13
N ALA A 294 -2.18 -14.69 28.06
CA ALA A 294 -2.94 -14.19 29.18
C ALA A 294 -3.74 -15.37 29.73
N THR A 295 -3.13 -16.01 30.71
CA THR A 295 -3.78 -16.97 31.59
C THR A 295 -4.98 -16.24 32.16
N ALA A 296 -6.17 -16.59 31.70
CA ALA A 296 -7.41 -16.29 32.37
C ALA A 296 -7.42 -17.07 33.70
N GLY A 297 -6.60 -16.60 34.63
CA GLY A 297 -6.59 -17.01 36.02
C GLY A 297 -7.51 -16.07 36.78
N GLY A 298 -8.80 -16.38 36.76
CA GLY A 298 -9.71 -15.78 37.73
C GLY A 298 -9.25 -16.07 39.15
N PRO A 299 -9.41 -15.14 40.11
CA PRO A 299 -9.07 -15.38 41.47
C PRO A 299 -10.08 -16.39 42.09
N ALA A 300 -9.63 -17.62 42.28
CA ALA A 300 -10.33 -18.58 43.14
C ALA A 300 -10.18 -18.11 44.60
N GLY A 301 -11.10 -17.25 45.02
CA GLY A 301 -11.35 -16.99 46.43
C GLY A 301 -11.99 -18.21 47.07
N GLY A 302 -11.20 -19.04 47.69
CA GLY A 302 -11.66 -20.16 48.51
C GLY A 302 -11.07 -20.03 49.91
N SER A 303 -11.71 -19.25 50.77
CA SER A 303 -11.51 -19.23 52.21
C SER A 303 -12.04 -20.54 52.80
N THR A 304 -11.16 -21.46 53.19
CA THR A 304 -11.51 -22.61 54.01
C THR A 304 -11.16 -22.33 55.46
N VAL A 305 -12.20 -22.07 56.25
CA VAL A 305 -12.16 -22.11 57.73
C VAL A 305 -12.18 -23.59 58.13
N PRO A 306 -11.33 -24.05 59.13
CA PRO A 306 -11.38 -25.42 59.59
C PRO A 306 -12.48 -25.59 60.68
N GLU A 307 -13.46 -26.41 60.39
CA GLU A 307 -14.48 -26.78 61.37
C GLU A 307 -14.11 -28.07 62.10
N THR A 308 -14.17 -27.97 63.40
CA THR A 308 -13.83 -28.93 64.43
C THR A 308 -14.80 -30.13 64.45
N ARG A 309 -14.30 -31.35 64.51
CA ARG A 309 -15.05 -32.60 64.81
C ARG A 309 -15.51 -32.66 66.26
N PRO A 310 -16.68 -33.27 66.54
CA PRO A 310 -16.88 -34.10 67.71
C PRO A 310 -17.17 -35.57 67.35
N ARG A 311 -16.66 -36.38 68.23
CA ARG A 311 -16.64 -37.87 68.36
C ARG A 311 -17.95 -38.36 68.92
N ALA A 312 -18.58 -39.42 68.36
CA ALA A 312 -19.42 -40.37 69.15
C ALA A 312 -19.62 -41.71 68.45
N GLN A 313 -19.71 -42.67 69.23
CA GLN A 313 -19.61 -44.13 69.10
C GLN A 313 -20.95 -44.80 68.77
N PRO A 314 -21.04 -46.18 68.91
CA PRO A 314 -21.50 -47.03 67.82
C PRO A 314 -22.80 -47.79 68.22
N GLY A 315 -23.41 -48.47 67.32
CA GLY A 315 -24.57 -49.39 67.61
C GLY A 315 -25.11 -50.04 66.36
N THR A 316 -24.69 -51.22 66.11
CA THR A 316 -25.33 -52.55 66.15
C THR A 316 -26.50 -52.79 65.17
N HIS A 317 -26.35 -53.91 64.54
CA HIS A 317 -27.29 -54.99 64.14
C HIS A 317 -27.70 -55.05 62.65
N THR A 318 -27.25 -56.17 62.11
CA THR A 318 -27.66 -57.08 61.03
C THR A 318 -29.13 -57.58 61.17
N PRO A 319 -29.74 -58.41 60.31
CA PRO A 319 -29.59 -58.72 58.88
C PRO A 319 -30.94 -58.90 58.12
N GLY A 320 -30.87 -59.26 56.86
CA GLY A 320 -31.97 -59.91 56.20
C GLY A 320 -32.16 -59.73 54.75
N LYS A 321 -31.61 -60.67 53.93
CA LYS A 321 -32.30 -61.54 52.97
C LYS A 321 -33.26 -60.83 52.02
N THR A 322 -33.23 -60.99 50.74
CA THR A 322 -33.24 -62.12 49.83
C THR A 322 -33.37 -61.63 48.42
N GLU A 323 -32.64 -62.25 47.50
CA GLU A 323 -32.97 -62.36 46.07
C GLU A 323 -34.39 -63.02 45.90
N PRO A 324 -34.97 -63.18 44.67
CA PRO A 324 -34.37 -63.27 43.35
C PRO A 324 -35.22 -62.75 42.12
N THR A 325 -34.57 -62.74 40.97
CA THR A 325 -34.89 -63.20 39.60
C THR A 325 -36.12 -62.72 38.79
N HIS A 326 -35.81 -62.71 37.47
CA HIS A 326 -36.66 -62.80 36.25
C HIS A 326 -37.33 -61.50 35.81
N ASP A 327 -37.32 -61.09 34.58
CA ASP A 327 -37.09 -61.64 33.22
C ASP A 327 -36.36 -60.56 32.35
#